data_09a9a334a08b0eadda4de64d20f0a044
#
_entry.id   09a9a334a08b0eadda4de64d20f0a044
#
_cell.length_a   1.000
_cell.length_b   1.000
_cell.length_c   1.000
_cell.angle_alpha   90.00
_cell.angle_beta   90.00
_cell.angle_gamma   90.00
#
_symmetry.space_group_name_H-M   'P 1'
#
loop_
_entity.id
_entity.type
_entity.pdbx_description
1 polymer ?
#
loop_
_entity_poly.entity_id
_entity_poly.type
_entity_poly.pdbx_seq_one_letter_code
_entity_poly.pdbx_strand_id
1 'polypeptide(L)'
;MKTNSDLYQVTTHAPGPAGQLPLDADFLRNAPSGDVFGLTQDAGMGWPAGQLRRKEFLILSTLGGLRAPDGRPIALGYHVGHWEVGLLAQAAAEEFARQGAIPFAGFVTDPCDGRTQGTPGMMDSLAYRNDAAIVLRRLIRSLPTRRGVLGVATCDKGLPAMMMALAAQRTLPCVVVPGGVTLLPTQGEDAGKIQSVGARFAHGLISLEEASEWGCRACASPGGG
;
A
#
# COMPACT_ATOMS: atom_id res chain seq x y z
N MET A 1 -25.96 0.65 -14.59
CA MET A 1 -24.51 0.33 -14.54
C MET A 1 -24.15 -0.29 -15.87
N LYS A 2 -23.33 0.37 -16.70
CA LYS A 2 -22.73 -0.31 -17.86
C LYS A 2 -21.73 -1.33 -17.30
N THR A 3 -22.05 -2.60 -17.42
CA THR A 3 -21.10 -3.68 -17.20
C THR A 3 -20.05 -3.52 -18.28
N ASN A 4 -18.83 -3.18 -17.87
CA ASN A 4 -17.72 -3.06 -18.80
C ASN A 4 -17.23 -4.47 -19.15
N SER A 5 -18.04 -5.19 -19.95
CA SER A 5 -17.74 -6.56 -20.40
C SER A 5 -16.42 -6.64 -21.16
N ASP A 6 -15.96 -5.51 -21.71
CA ASP A 6 -14.75 -5.44 -22.51
C ASP A 6 -13.46 -5.62 -21.65
N LEU A 7 -13.53 -5.34 -20.34
CA LEU A 7 -12.41 -5.56 -19.44
C LEU A 7 -12.03 -7.04 -19.27
N TYR A 8 -12.94 -7.94 -19.58
CA TYR A 8 -12.74 -9.39 -19.41
C TYR A 8 -12.65 -10.14 -20.74
N GLN A 9 -12.65 -9.43 -21.87
CA GLN A 9 -12.42 -10.08 -23.15
C GLN A 9 -10.95 -10.50 -23.26
N VAL A 10 -10.73 -11.81 -23.24
CA VAL A 10 -9.41 -12.37 -23.51
C VAL A 10 -9.20 -12.36 -25.01
N THR A 11 -8.32 -11.49 -25.48
CA THR A 11 -7.83 -11.50 -26.86
C THR A 11 -6.50 -12.22 -26.92
N THR A 12 -6.35 -13.18 -27.82
CA THR A 12 -5.09 -13.90 -28.03
C THR A 12 -4.06 -13.09 -28.83
N HIS A 13 -4.52 -12.03 -29.50
CA HIS A 13 -3.68 -11.12 -30.28
C HIS A 13 -4.13 -9.68 -30.02
N ALA A 14 -3.20 -8.84 -29.60
CA ALA A 14 -3.39 -7.42 -29.50
C ALA A 14 -2.19 -6.70 -30.14
N PRO A 15 -2.42 -5.59 -30.89
CA PRO A 15 -1.30 -4.74 -31.28
C PRO A 15 -0.67 -4.17 -30.01
N GLY A 16 0.65 -4.22 -29.91
CA GLY A 16 1.36 -3.52 -28.84
C GLY A 16 1.21 -2.00 -28.95
N PRO A 17 1.67 -1.24 -27.94
CA PRO A 17 1.67 0.22 -28.00
C PRO A 17 2.48 0.70 -29.21
N ALA A 18 2.00 1.73 -29.88
CA ALA A 18 2.73 2.37 -30.98
C ALA A 18 3.89 3.22 -30.42
N GLY A 19 4.98 3.30 -31.18
CA GLY A 19 6.16 4.09 -30.81
C GLY A 19 7.45 3.30 -30.89
N GLN A 20 8.52 3.92 -30.42
CA GLN A 20 9.85 3.32 -30.35
C GLN A 20 10.41 3.45 -28.95
N LEU A 21 10.94 2.35 -28.42
CA LEU A 21 11.69 2.39 -27.18
C LEU A 21 12.96 3.23 -27.37
N PRO A 22 13.40 3.96 -26.33
CA PRO A 22 14.60 4.79 -26.39
C PRO A 22 15.88 3.94 -26.27
N LEU A 23 16.09 3.04 -27.23
CA LEU A 23 17.23 2.14 -27.27
C LEU A 23 18.37 2.74 -28.11
N ASP A 24 19.59 2.50 -27.68
CA ASP A 24 20.78 2.76 -28.46
C ASP A 24 21.66 1.50 -28.53
N ALA A 25 22.68 1.53 -29.37
CA ALA A 25 23.53 0.36 -29.63
C ALA A 25 24.36 -0.06 -28.41
N ASP A 26 24.76 0.88 -27.58
CA ASP A 26 25.52 0.61 -26.36
C ASP A 26 24.63 -0.07 -25.32
N PHE A 27 23.43 0.47 -25.09
CA PHE A 27 22.45 -0.12 -24.21
C PHE A 27 22.09 -1.56 -24.60
N LEU A 28 21.85 -1.79 -25.90
CA LEU A 28 21.53 -3.14 -26.39
C LEU A 28 22.66 -4.15 -26.25
N ARG A 29 23.93 -3.69 -26.28
CA ARG A 29 25.10 -4.59 -26.13
C ARG A 29 25.45 -4.87 -24.68
N ASN A 30 25.26 -3.89 -23.80
CA ASN A 30 25.85 -3.89 -22.46
C ASN A 30 24.85 -3.94 -21.30
N ALA A 31 23.60 -3.50 -21.52
CA ALA A 31 22.57 -3.56 -20.48
C ALA A 31 22.11 -5.00 -20.23
N PRO A 32 21.76 -5.34 -18.99
CA PRO A 32 21.07 -6.59 -18.71
C PRO A 32 19.79 -6.71 -19.55
N SER A 33 19.48 -7.92 -20.01
CA SER A 33 18.24 -8.14 -20.80
C SER A 33 16.97 -7.72 -20.05
N GLY A 34 16.99 -7.78 -18.73
CA GLY A 34 15.92 -7.30 -17.87
C GLY A 34 15.62 -5.81 -18.00
N ASP A 35 16.64 -4.99 -18.29
CA ASP A 35 16.45 -3.55 -18.47
C ASP A 35 15.69 -3.25 -19.78
N VAL A 36 15.99 -3.99 -20.85
CA VAL A 36 15.25 -3.89 -22.11
C VAL A 36 13.82 -4.39 -21.94
N PHE A 37 13.65 -5.51 -21.22
CA PHE A 37 12.34 -6.08 -20.94
C PHE A 37 11.49 -5.14 -20.06
N GLY A 38 12.10 -4.47 -19.08
CA GLY A 38 11.46 -3.44 -18.27
C GLY A 38 10.87 -2.30 -19.10
N LEU A 39 11.65 -1.73 -20.03
CA LEU A 39 11.16 -0.69 -20.93
C LEU A 39 9.95 -1.16 -21.77
N THR A 40 9.95 -2.44 -22.20
CA THR A 40 8.81 -3.03 -22.90
C THR A 40 7.57 -3.13 -22.02
N GLN A 41 7.74 -3.54 -20.76
CA GLN A 41 6.63 -3.60 -19.81
C GLN A 41 6.07 -2.22 -19.48
N ASP A 42 6.92 -1.23 -19.29
CA ASP A 42 6.52 0.14 -19.00
C ASP A 42 5.70 0.75 -20.15
N ALA A 43 6.16 0.53 -21.39
CA ALA A 43 5.39 0.92 -22.57
C ALA A 43 4.03 0.20 -22.63
N GLY A 44 4.03 -1.11 -22.34
CA GLY A 44 2.81 -1.93 -22.29
C GLY A 44 1.81 -1.47 -21.21
N MET A 45 2.30 -0.91 -20.11
CA MET A 45 1.48 -0.30 -19.06
C MET A 45 1.00 1.12 -19.40
N GLY A 46 1.37 1.66 -20.58
CA GLY A 46 0.90 2.94 -21.06
C GLY A 46 1.80 4.13 -20.75
N TRP A 47 3.02 3.91 -20.24
CA TRP A 47 3.94 5.02 -20.02
C TRP A 47 4.49 5.54 -21.37
N PRO A 48 4.60 6.86 -21.56
CA PRO A 48 5.03 7.42 -22.87
C PRO A 48 6.45 6.98 -23.22
N ALA A 49 6.64 6.40 -24.40
CA ALA A 49 7.93 5.83 -24.85
C ALA A 49 9.10 6.81 -24.72
N GLY A 50 8.90 8.10 -25.03
CA GLY A 50 9.95 9.13 -24.89
C GLY A 50 10.38 9.46 -23.45
N GLN A 51 9.76 8.86 -22.46
CA GLN A 51 10.04 9.09 -21.04
C GLN A 51 10.66 7.88 -20.33
N LEU A 52 10.77 6.74 -21.00
CA LEU A 52 11.09 5.44 -20.38
C LEU A 52 12.51 5.32 -19.79
N ARG A 53 13.46 6.19 -20.12
CA ARG A 53 14.81 6.19 -19.51
C ARG A 53 14.98 7.24 -18.41
N ARG A 54 13.89 7.72 -17.85
CA ARG A 54 13.91 8.63 -16.70
C ARG A 54 14.25 7.86 -15.42
N LYS A 55 14.52 8.59 -14.34
CA LYS A 55 14.80 7.99 -13.02
C LYS A 55 13.54 7.32 -12.49
N GLU A 56 13.67 6.10 -12.03
CA GLU A 56 12.60 5.30 -11.47
C GLU A 56 12.65 5.34 -9.95
N PHE A 57 11.48 5.48 -9.32
CA PHE A 57 11.33 5.43 -7.87
C PHE A 57 10.22 4.44 -7.50
N LEU A 58 10.50 3.64 -6.48
CA LEU A 58 9.55 2.66 -5.98
C LEU A 58 8.81 3.19 -4.77
N ILE A 59 7.49 3.16 -4.83
CA ILE A 59 6.60 3.44 -3.70
C ILE A 59 6.08 2.10 -3.21
N LEU A 60 6.34 1.77 -1.95
CA LEU A 60 5.77 0.60 -1.30
C LEU A 60 4.80 1.05 -0.23
N SER A 61 3.64 0.41 -0.15
CA SER A 61 2.69 0.74 0.90
C SER A 61 1.94 -0.47 1.45
N THR A 62 1.35 -0.28 2.64
CA THR A 62 0.47 -1.26 3.29
C THR A 62 -1.00 -1.07 2.89
N LEU A 63 -1.24 -0.60 1.68
CA LEU A 63 -2.59 -0.43 1.13
C LEU A 63 -3.41 -1.71 1.24
N GLY A 64 -4.66 -1.56 1.68
CA GLY A 64 -5.65 -2.64 1.74
C GLY A 64 -7.07 -2.11 1.55
N GLY A 65 -7.95 -2.97 1.06
CA GLY A 65 -9.31 -2.60 0.70
C GLY A 65 -9.43 -2.00 -0.71
N LEU A 66 -10.66 -1.85 -1.16
CA LEU A 66 -10.98 -1.29 -2.47
C LEU A 66 -12.05 -0.21 -2.31
N ARG A 67 -11.85 0.92 -2.96
CA ARG A 67 -12.83 2.01 -3.05
C ARG A 67 -13.15 2.38 -4.48
N ALA A 68 -14.38 2.82 -4.69
CA ALA A 68 -14.80 3.44 -5.93
C ALA A 68 -14.18 4.84 -6.08
N PRO A 69 -14.19 5.42 -7.30
CA PRO A 69 -13.66 6.76 -7.54
C PRO A 69 -14.31 7.86 -6.69
N ASP A 70 -15.55 7.66 -6.24
CA ASP A 70 -16.29 8.55 -5.35
C ASP A 70 -15.94 8.36 -3.85
N GLY A 71 -14.97 7.49 -3.54
CA GLY A 71 -14.55 7.18 -2.18
C GLY A 71 -15.40 6.12 -1.45
N ARG A 72 -16.50 5.65 -2.03
CA ARG A 72 -17.36 4.63 -1.43
C ARG A 72 -16.63 3.28 -1.33
N PRO A 73 -16.71 2.57 -0.18
CA PRO A 73 -16.08 1.26 -0.05
C PRO A 73 -16.74 0.22 -0.95
N ILE A 74 -15.93 -0.51 -1.72
CA ILE A 74 -16.32 -1.69 -2.50
C ILE A 74 -15.99 -2.95 -1.72
N ALA A 75 -14.79 -3.01 -1.16
CA ALA A 75 -14.33 -4.06 -0.25
C ALA A 75 -13.53 -3.43 0.89
N LEU A 76 -13.76 -3.88 2.11
CA LEU A 76 -13.07 -3.36 3.27
C LEU A 76 -11.64 -3.92 3.35
N GLY A 77 -10.68 -3.06 3.74
CA GLY A 77 -9.41 -3.50 4.28
C GLY A 77 -9.58 -3.91 5.75
N TYR A 78 -8.51 -4.41 6.35
CA TYR A 78 -8.55 -4.77 7.77
C TYR A 78 -8.71 -3.56 8.68
N HIS A 79 -8.24 -2.40 8.25
CA HIS A 79 -8.27 -1.15 9.00
C HIS A 79 -8.44 0.06 8.07
N VAL A 80 -8.99 1.16 8.58
CA VAL A 80 -9.18 2.39 7.79
C VAL A 80 -7.85 2.94 7.27
N GLY A 81 -6.82 2.93 8.09
CA GLY A 81 -5.49 3.40 7.73
C GLY A 81 -4.87 2.69 6.52
N HIS A 82 -5.22 1.41 6.28
CA HIS A 82 -4.75 0.69 5.09
C HIS A 82 -5.25 1.28 3.78
N TRP A 83 -6.42 1.89 3.77
CA TRP A 83 -6.88 2.62 2.60
C TRP A 83 -6.22 4.00 2.49
N GLU A 84 -6.05 4.69 3.61
CA GLU A 84 -5.52 6.06 3.64
C GLU A 84 -4.07 6.13 3.19
N VAL A 85 -3.25 5.13 3.49
CA VAL A 85 -1.88 5.07 2.95
C VAL A 85 -1.87 5.02 1.41
N GLY A 86 -2.95 4.56 0.79
CA GLY A 86 -3.13 4.61 -0.66
C GLY A 86 -3.22 6.04 -1.20
N LEU A 87 -3.86 6.96 -0.47
CA LEU A 87 -3.91 8.38 -0.84
C LEU A 87 -2.51 9.01 -0.80
N LEU A 88 -1.72 8.67 0.22
CA LEU A 88 -0.35 9.14 0.34
C LEU A 88 0.54 8.57 -0.76
N ALA A 89 0.37 7.29 -1.10
CA ALA A 89 1.08 6.64 -2.19
C ALA A 89 0.72 7.28 -3.55
N GLN A 90 -0.55 7.60 -3.77
CA GLN A 90 -1.00 8.31 -4.97
C GLN A 90 -0.38 9.70 -5.05
N ALA A 91 -0.46 10.50 -4.00
CA ALA A 91 0.13 11.84 -3.96
C ALA A 91 1.63 11.80 -4.24
N ALA A 92 2.33 10.81 -3.69
CA ALA A 92 3.75 10.61 -3.96
C ALA A 92 4.02 10.25 -5.42
N ALA A 93 3.20 9.38 -6.03
CA ALA A 93 3.34 9.02 -7.43
C ALA A 93 3.12 10.22 -8.37
N GLU A 94 2.10 11.03 -8.10
CA GLU A 94 1.82 12.25 -8.84
C GLU A 94 2.98 13.24 -8.73
N GLU A 95 3.55 13.40 -7.54
CA GLU A 95 4.71 14.28 -7.34
C GLU A 95 5.96 13.78 -8.04
N PHE A 96 6.29 12.48 -7.98
CA PHE A 96 7.40 11.91 -8.74
C PHE A 96 7.22 12.14 -10.24
N ALA A 97 6.02 11.92 -10.77
CA ALA A 97 5.71 12.16 -12.18
C ALA A 97 5.86 13.64 -12.55
N ARG A 98 5.39 14.55 -11.68
CA ARG A 98 5.54 16.01 -11.85
C ARG A 98 7.01 16.45 -11.87
N GLN A 99 7.87 15.77 -11.10
CA GLN A 99 9.33 15.97 -11.08
C GLN A 99 10.04 15.33 -12.27
N GLY A 100 9.30 14.70 -13.17
CA GLY A 100 9.84 14.06 -14.36
C GLY A 100 10.46 12.68 -14.12
N ALA A 101 10.13 12.03 -13.02
CA ALA A 101 10.51 10.65 -12.73
C ALA A 101 9.41 9.65 -13.11
N ILE A 102 9.72 8.36 -13.07
CA ILE A 102 8.77 7.27 -13.28
C ILE A 102 8.48 6.64 -11.90
N PRO A 103 7.26 6.80 -11.36
CA PRO A 103 6.86 6.14 -10.13
C PRO A 103 6.41 4.71 -10.40
N PHE A 104 6.87 3.78 -9.58
CA PHE A 104 6.35 2.42 -9.46
C PHE A 104 5.66 2.26 -8.12
N ALA A 105 4.55 1.55 -8.05
CA ALA A 105 3.83 1.30 -6.81
C ALA A 105 3.63 -0.20 -6.58
N GLY A 106 3.94 -0.65 -5.36
CA GLY A 106 3.71 -2.01 -4.91
C GLY A 106 3.03 -2.02 -3.54
N PHE A 107 2.19 -3.01 -3.30
CA PHE A 107 1.37 -3.07 -2.09
C PHE A 107 1.57 -4.40 -1.36
N VAL A 108 1.75 -4.33 -0.04
CA VAL A 108 1.77 -5.48 0.86
C VAL A 108 0.95 -5.08 2.08
N THR A 109 -0.33 -5.43 2.08
CA THR A 109 -1.21 -5.16 3.22
C THR A 109 -0.79 -5.94 4.45
N ASP A 110 -1.25 -5.56 5.62
CA ASP A 110 -0.94 -6.21 6.88
C ASP A 110 -2.21 -6.64 7.66
N PRO A 111 -2.10 -7.61 8.57
CA PRO A 111 -3.21 -8.02 9.44
C PRO A 111 -3.51 -6.91 10.45
N CYS A 112 -4.66 -7.00 11.06
CA CYS A 112 -5.06 -6.13 12.14
C CYS A 112 -5.15 -6.91 13.46
N ASP A 113 -4.27 -6.61 14.39
CA ASP A 113 -4.22 -7.26 15.70
C ASP A 113 -5.51 -7.00 16.51
N GLY A 114 -6.12 -5.85 16.35
CA GLY A 114 -7.41 -5.55 16.98
C GLY A 114 -8.53 -6.51 16.57
N ARG A 115 -8.53 -6.95 15.29
CA ARG A 115 -9.50 -7.93 14.80
C ARG A 115 -9.22 -9.35 15.27
N THR A 116 -7.97 -9.67 15.52
CA THR A 116 -7.54 -11.03 15.86
C THR A 116 -7.45 -11.26 17.36
N GLN A 117 -7.61 -10.22 18.18
CA GLN A 117 -7.60 -10.36 19.65
C GLN A 117 -8.56 -11.44 20.14
N GLY A 118 -8.06 -12.29 21.04
CA GLY A 118 -8.84 -13.41 21.58
C GLY A 118 -9.07 -14.55 20.59
N THR A 119 -8.44 -14.53 19.41
CA THR A 119 -8.51 -15.60 18.41
C THR A 119 -7.11 -16.17 18.10
N PRO A 120 -7.01 -17.38 17.51
CA PRO A 120 -5.73 -17.94 17.09
C PRO A 120 -4.95 -17.06 16.10
N GLY A 121 -5.62 -16.22 15.31
CA GLY A 121 -4.98 -15.32 14.35
C GLY A 121 -4.02 -14.32 14.99
N MET A 122 -4.16 -14.04 16.28
CA MET A 122 -3.23 -13.17 17.00
C MET A 122 -1.82 -13.77 17.06
N MET A 123 -1.68 -15.08 16.97
CA MET A 123 -0.38 -15.76 16.98
C MET A 123 0.45 -15.50 15.72
N ASP A 124 -0.20 -15.12 14.61
CA ASP A 124 0.46 -14.85 13.33
C ASP A 124 1.04 -13.43 13.23
N SER A 125 0.69 -12.56 14.13
CA SER A 125 1.00 -11.12 14.07
C SER A 125 2.50 -10.82 13.95
N LEU A 126 3.33 -11.36 14.86
CA LEU A 126 4.77 -11.12 14.81
C LEU A 126 5.46 -11.87 13.67
N ALA A 127 5.02 -13.08 13.37
CA ALA A 127 5.52 -13.84 12.23
C ALA A 127 5.28 -13.07 10.93
N TYR A 128 4.09 -12.55 10.73
CA TYR A 128 3.73 -11.74 9.58
C TYR A 128 4.65 -10.52 9.41
N ARG A 129 4.96 -9.79 10.48
CA ARG A 129 5.86 -8.63 10.42
C ARG A 129 7.20 -8.99 9.78
N ASN A 130 7.78 -10.12 10.17
CA ASN A 130 9.06 -10.59 9.64
C ASN A 130 8.94 -11.03 8.17
N ASP A 131 7.88 -11.75 7.84
CA ASP A 131 7.61 -12.19 6.47
C ASP A 131 7.36 -11.00 5.53
N ALA A 132 6.58 -10.03 5.97
CA ALA A 132 6.34 -8.80 5.22
C ALA A 132 7.64 -8.03 4.96
N ALA A 133 8.53 -7.93 5.94
CA ALA A 133 9.85 -7.31 5.74
C ALA A 133 10.67 -8.01 4.66
N ILE A 134 10.62 -9.35 4.62
CA ILE A 134 11.29 -10.14 3.59
C ILE A 134 10.66 -9.89 2.21
N VAL A 135 9.32 -9.89 2.13
CA VAL A 135 8.58 -9.66 0.89
C VAL A 135 8.87 -8.25 0.35
N LEU A 136 8.75 -7.22 1.19
CA LEU A 136 9.06 -5.84 0.84
C LEU A 136 10.49 -5.69 0.31
N ARG A 137 11.47 -6.33 0.99
CA ARG A 137 12.85 -6.34 0.53
C ARG A 137 13.04 -7.00 -0.83
N ARG A 138 12.28 -8.05 -1.13
CA ARG A 138 12.29 -8.71 -2.45
C ARG A 138 11.68 -7.81 -3.52
N LEU A 139 10.57 -7.13 -3.22
CA LEU A 139 9.95 -6.16 -4.13
C LEU A 139 10.91 -5.01 -4.46
N ILE A 140 11.64 -4.48 -3.46
CA ILE A 140 12.67 -3.47 -3.71
C ILE A 140 13.70 -3.97 -4.72
N ARG A 141 14.14 -5.22 -4.61
CA ARG A 141 15.15 -5.81 -5.50
C ARG A 141 14.60 -6.16 -6.88
N SER A 142 13.29 -6.35 -7.02
CA SER A 142 12.66 -6.69 -8.29
C SER A 142 12.58 -5.52 -9.27
N LEU A 143 12.86 -4.30 -8.83
CA LEU A 143 13.05 -3.13 -9.69
C LEU A 143 14.54 -2.72 -9.65
N PRO A 144 15.42 -3.35 -10.43
CA PRO A 144 16.87 -3.14 -10.33
C PRO A 144 17.30 -1.72 -10.69
N THR A 145 16.55 -1.05 -11.55
CA THR A 145 16.81 0.31 -12.08
C THR A 145 16.39 1.45 -11.11
N ARG A 146 15.73 1.12 -10.01
CA ARG A 146 15.26 2.08 -9.01
C ARG A 146 16.38 2.99 -8.49
N ARG A 147 16.05 4.26 -8.27
CA ARG A 147 16.96 5.29 -7.71
C ARG A 147 16.65 5.65 -6.26
N GLY A 148 15.54 5.19 -5.74
CA GLY A 148 15.13 5.38 -4.35
C GLY A 148 13.83 4.65 -4.05
N VAL A 149 13.52 4.54 -2.76
CA VAL A 149 12.30 3.88 -2.27
C VAL A 149 11.59 4.78 -1.27
N LEU A 150 10.31 4.97 -1.47
CA LEU A 150 9.41 5.58 -0.50
C LEU A 150 8.51 4.50 0.10
N GLY A 151 8.59 4.30 1.40
CA GLY A 151 7.70 3.39 2.13
C GLY A 151 6.60 4.17 2.83
N VAL A 152 5.35 3.87 2.52
CA VAL A 152 4.16 4.44 3.18
C VAL A 152 3.45 3.33 3.92
N ALA A 153 3.48 3.35 5.23
CA ALA A 153 2.95 2.25 6.03
C ALA A 153 2.21 2.73 7.28
N THR A 154 1.31 1.92 7.73
CA THR A 154 0.55 2.10 8.98
C THR A 154 0.62 0.82 9.80
N CYS A 155 0.02 0.85 10.99
CA CYS A 155 -0.08 -0.25 11.94
C CYS A 155 1.27 -0.71 12.54
N ASP A 156 1.15 -1.39 13.68
CA ASP A 156 2.26 -1.88 14.50
C ASP A 156 3.00 -3.10 13.88
N LYS A 157 2.52 -3.63 12.75
CA LYS A 157 3.21 -4.66 11.96
C LYS A 157 3.75 -4.09 10.65
N GLY A 158 2.93 -3.39 9.89
CA GLY A 158 3.31 -2.86 8.58
C GLY A 158 4.41 -1.82 8.65
N LEU A 159 4.33 -0.88 9.60
CA LEU A 159 5.34 0.16 9.72
C LEU A 159 6.72 -0.39 10.14
N PRO A 160 6.85 -1.23 11.18
CA PRO A 160 8.13 -1.87 11.49
C PRO A 160 8.66 -2.77 10.37
N ALA A 161 7.79 -3.51 9.68
CA ALA A 161 8.21 -4.32 8.53
C ALA A 161 8.81 -3.46 7.41
N MET A 162 8.17 -2.32 7.11
CA MET A 162 8.67 -1.35 6.13
C MET A 162 10.02 -0.79 6.59
N MET A 163 10.14 -0.37 7.84
CA MET A 163 11.40 0.13 8.39
C MET A 163 12.53 -0.89 8.28
N MET A 164 12.28 -2.16 8.62
CA MET A 164 13.27 -3.24 8.48
C MET A 164 13.69 -3.45 7.02
N ALA A 165 12.74 -3.44 6.09
CA ALA A 165 13.01 -3.61 4.67
C ALA A 165 13.85 -2.48 4.09
N LEU A 166 13.53 -1.24 4.45
CA LEU A 166 14.24 -0.04 3.99
C LEU A 166 15.63 0.10 4.65
N ALA A 167 15.76 -0.18 5.95
CA ALA A 167 17.04 -0.15 6.65
C ALA A 167 18.07 -1.15 6.07
N ALA A 168 17.60 -2.21 5.42
CA ALA A 168 18.46 -3.15 4.72
C ALA A 168 19.05 -2.60 3.41
N GLN A 169 18.63 -1.43 2.93
CA GLN A 169 19.09 -0.81 1.68
C GLN A 169 20.22 0.18 1.94
N ARG A 170 21.45 -0.31 2.05
CA ARG A 170 22.60 0.52 2.49
C ARG A 170 23.04 1.59 1.48
N THR A 171 22.79 1.37 0.20
CA THR A 171 23.30 2.23 -0.89
C THR A 171 22.19 2.98 -1.63
N LEU A 172 20.94 2.84 -1.19
CA LEU A 172 19.77 3.39 -1.83
C LEU A 172 19.10 4.41 -0.91
N PRO A 173 18.80 5.62 -1.38
CA PRO A 173 18.03 6.56 -0.57
C PRO A 173 16.62 5.99 -0.32
N CYS A 174 16.24 5.97 0.95
CA CYS A 174 14.96 5.46 1.40
C CYS A 174 14.30 6.44 2.36
N VAL A 175 13.00 6.62 2.22
CA VAL A 175 12.19 7.47 3.10
C VAL A 175 11.00 6.65 3.62
N VAL A 176 10.68 6.78 4.90
CA VAL A 176 9.48 6.22 5.52
C VAL A 176 8.50 7.35 5.78
N VAL A 177 7.28 7.17 5.32
CA VAL A 177 6.14 8.04 5.64
C VAL A 177 5.16 7.21 6.47
N PRO A 178 5.04 7.46 7.78
CA PRO A 178 4.01 6.83 8.58
C PRO A 178 2.65 7.35 8.15
N GLY A 179 1.75 6.45 7.81
CA GLY A 179 0.36 6.75 7.52
C GLY A 179 -0.52 6.50 8.74
N GLY A 180 -1.73 7.05 8.69
CA GLY A 180 -2.76 6.71 9.64
C GLY A 180 -2.55 7.27 11.05
N VAL A 181 -3.02 8.48 11.27
CA VAL A 181 -3.14 9.01 12.64
C VAL A 181 -4.62 9.02 13.01
N THR A 182 -5.00 8.20 13.98
CA THR A 182 -6.37 8.22 14.49
C THR A 182 -6.63 9.53 15.23
N LEU A 183 -7.64 10.26 14.79
CA LEU A 183 -8.11 11.44 15.51
C LEU A 183 -8.84 11.02 16.79
N LEU A 184 -8.70 11.80 17.83
CA LEU A 184 -9.48 11.60 19.06
C LEU A 184 -10.97 11.83 18.75
N PRO A 185 -11.86 10.90 19.12
CA PRO A 185 -13.29 11.13 18.99
C PRO A 185 -13.73 12.23 19.94
N THR A 186 -14.76 12.99 19.55
CA THR A 186 -15.23 14.15 20.30
C THR A 186 -15.82 13.80 21.67
N GLN A 187 -16.23 12.56 21.88
CA GLN A 187 -16.84 12.08 23.13
C GLN A 187 -15.91 11.17 23.96
N GLY A 188 -14.65 11.07 23.58
CA GLY A 188 -13.62 10.41 24.37
C GLY A 188 -13.52 8.88 24.23
N GLU A 189 -14.34 8.26 23.39
CA GLU A 189 -14.16 6.86 23.02
C GLU A 189 -13.11 6.73 21.92
N ASP A 190 -12.31 5.67 22.01
CA ASP A 190 -11.33 5.33 20.98
C ASP A 190 -11.30 3.81 20.75
N ALA A 191 -10.62 3.38 19.68
CA ALA A 191 -10.53 1.98 19.32
C ALA A 191 -9.89 1.12 20.42
N GLY A 192 -8.99 1.69 21.22
CA GLY A 192 -8.39 1.01 22.36
C GLY A 192 -9.39 0.74 23.48
N LYS A 193 -10.28 1.69 23.78
CA LYS A 193 -11.33 1.52 24.79
C LYS A 193 -12.36 0.46 24.39
N ILE A 194 -12.65 0.32 23.10
CA ILE A 194 -13.58 -0.68 22.59
C ILE A 194 -13.16 -2.10 22.97
N GLN A 195 -11.88 -2.38 23.11
CA GLN A 195 -11.39 -3.68 23.55
C GLN A 195 -11.88 -4.06 24.96
N SER A 196 -12.24 -3.10 25.78
CA SER A 196 -12.77 -3.32 27.13
C SER A 196 -14.31 -3.26 27.25
N VAL A 197 -15.02 -2.99 26.17
CA VAL A 197 -16.49 -2.80 26.17
C VAL A 197 -17.22 -4.03 26.71
N GLY A 198 -16.83 -5.24 26.28
CA GLY A 198 -17.42 -6.48 26.76
C GLY A 198 -17.27 -6.67 28.28
N ALA A 199 -16.09 -6.40 28.82
CA ALA A 199 -15.85 -6.48 30.26
C ALA A 199 -16.67 -5.42 31.02
N ARG A 200 -16.71 -4.18 30.53
CA ARG A 200 -17.50 -3.11 31.12
C ARG A 200 -19.00 -3.44 31.16
N PHE A 201 -19.51 -3.99 30.06
CA PHE A 201 -20.90 -4.45 30.01
C PHE A 201 -21.17 -5.57 31.01
N ALA A 202 -20.27 -6.60 31.05
CA ALA A 202 -20.40 -7.72 31.97
C ALA A 202 -20.40 -7.30 33.46
N HIS A 203 -19.71 -6.21 33.78
CA HIS A 203 -19.67 -5.63 35.13
C HIS A 203 -20.73 -4.56 35.39
N GLY A 204 -21.69 -4.37 34.49
CA GLY A 204 -22.77 -3.40 34.63
C GLY A 204 -22.31 -1.92 34.62
N LEU A 205 -21.14 -1.64 34.07
CA LEU A 205 -20.59 -0.28 34.03
C LEU A 205 -21.12 0.54 32.85
N ILE A 206 -21.65 -0.11 31.85
CA ILE A 206 -22.30 0.49 30.69
C ILE A 206 -23.48 -0.34 30.25
N SER A 207 -24.49 0.30 29.66
CA SER A 207 -25.63 -0.37 29.02
C SER A 207 -25.26 -0.96 27.68
N LEU A 208 -26.11 -1.83 27.14
CA LEU A 208 -25.96 -2.33 25.79
C LEU A 208 -26.06 -1.21 24.74
N GLU A 209 -26.93 -0.24 24.97
CA GLU A 209 -27.13 0.91 24.10
C GLU A 209 -25.87 1.78 24.06
N GLU A 210 -25.30 2.14 25.20
CA GLU A 210 -24.02 2.87 25.31
C GLU A 210 -22.89 2.11 24.65
N ALA A 211 -22.78 0.80 24.88
CA ALA A 211 -21.76 -0.03 24.23
C ALA A 211 -21.86 0.00 22.69
N SER A 212 -23.10 -0.04 22.17
CA SER A 212 -23.38 -0.01 20.73
C SER A 212 -23.04 1.34 20.11
N GLU A 213 -23.39 2.44 20.78
CA GLU A 213 -23.02 3.78 20.32
C GLU A 213 -21.53 4.03 20.36
N TRP A 214 -20.85 3.65 21.44
CA TRP A 214 -19.40 3.78 21.56
C TRP A 214 -18.68 3.00 20.47
N GLY A 215 -19.12 1.74 20.24
CA GLY A 215 -18.56 0.90 19.21
C GLY A 215 -18.69 1.52 17.81
N CYS A 216 -19.80 2.18 17.53
CA CYS A 216 -20.04 2.78 16.22
C CYS A 216 -19.09 3.97 15.93
N ARG A 217 -18.81 4.81 16.94
CA ARG A 217 -18.03 6.04 16.75
C ARG A 217 -16.56 5.97 17.17
N ALA A 218 -16.14 4.87 17.76
CA ALA A 218 -14.79 4.76 18.35
C ALA A 218 -13.64 4.80 17.35
N CYS A 219 -13.89 4.42 16.10
CA CYS A 219 -12.90 4.52 15.04
C CYS A 219 -13.08 5.84 14.28
N ALA A 220 -12.67 6.93 14.91
CA ALA A 220 -12.68 8.26 14.28
C ALA A 220 -11.57 8.34 13.24
N SER A 221 -11.97 8.28 11.98
CA SER A 221 -11.06 8.42 10.83
C SER A 221 -10.75 9.92 10.58
N PRO A 222 -9.63 10.23 9.89
CA PRO A 222 -8.68 9.37 9.22
C PRO A 222 -7.78 8.69 10.24
N GLY A 223 -7.70 7.40 10.21
CA GLY A 223 -7.02 6.80 11.27
C GLY A 223 -6.27 5.56 11.03
N GLY A 224 -5.24 5.51 11.74
CA GLY A 224 -4.23 4.56 11.79
C GLY A 224 -4.59 3.25 12.41
N GLY A 225 -3.82 2.58 13.02
CA GLY A 225 -3.85 1.39 13.78
C GLY A 225 -2.75 1.40 14.80
#